data_7c3097216a98279b15fce0d787c29c7f
#
_entry.id   7c3097216a98279b15fce0d787c29c7f
#
_cell.length_a   1.000
_cell.length_b   1.000
_cell.length_c   1.000
_cell.angle_alpha   90.00
_cell.angle_beta   90.00
_cell.angle_gamma   90.00
#
_symmetry.space_group_name_H-M   'P 1'
#
loop_
_entity.id
_entity.type
_entity.pdbx_description
1 polymer ?
#
loop_
_entity_poly.entity_id
_entity_poly.type
_entity_poly.pdbx_seq_one_letter_code
_entity_poly.pdbx_strand_id
1 'polypeptide(L)'
;GLVGWQLRTLWRDYQAQVFGARLKLRLMLMFGVIAVLPGALVYGVSVQFVTRSIESWFDVRVEKALESGLHLGRSALDSLLADVVEKGRSMAGELSDIQETSRRSALLRLREEKGVQTAALFSVGGQLLSSATAELSSLMPDLPSQAQLKQARNSRSIGTVEGDGGILYLRVLVPVSARDMFEEPRILQLTQPVPTALAQDADAVQGVYRDYQELQLARDGLTRIYALTLTLTVLVALF
;
A
#
# COMPACT_ATOMS: atom_id res chain seq x y z
N GLY A 1 -19.81 42.71 -23.54
CA GLY A 1 -20.97 43.09 -22.84
C GLY A 1 -21.16 44.61 -22.75
N LEU A 2 -22.33 45.02 -22.32
CA LEU A 2 -22.78 46.41 -22.08
C LEU A 2 -21.81 47.22 -21.21
N VAL A 3 -21.28 46.61 -20.16
CA VAL A 3 -20.31 47.21 -19.22
C VAL A 3 -19.01 47.59 -19.88
N GLY A 4 -18.46 46.75 -20.75
CA GLY A 4 -17.23 47.06 -21.48
C GLY A 4 -17.38 48.20 -22.49
N TRP A 5 -18.59 48.31 -23.10
CA TRP A 5 -18.89 49.42 -24.02
C TRP A 5 -19.05 50.74 -23.25
N GLN A 6 -19.69 50.71 -22.06
CA GLN A 6 -19.83 51.89 -21.19
C GLN A 6 -18.48 52.35 -20.63
N LEU A 7 -17.59 51.45 -20.25
CA LEU A 7 -16.23 51.77 -19.79
C LEU A 7 -15.42 52.43 -20.90
N ARG A 8 -15.54 51.95 -22.13
CA ARG A 8 -14.81 52.47 -23.28
C ARG A 8 -15.31 53.87 -23.67
N THR A 9 -16.61 54.12 -23.59
CA THR A 9 -17.18 55.46 -23.84
C THR A 9 -16.79 56.45 -22.75
N LEU A 10 -16.76 56.02 -21.49
CA LEU A 10 -16.32 56.84 -20.35
C LEU A 10 -14.82 57.22 -20.44
N TRP A 11 -13.97 56.29 -20.86
CA TRP A 11 -12.55 56.58 -21.03
C TRP A 11 -12.30 57.58 -22.16
N ARG A 12 -13.13 57.55 -23.25
CA ARG A 12 -13.09 58.49 -24.33
C ARG A 12 -13.57 59.89 -23.94
N ASP A 13 -14.63 59.95 -23.10
CA ASP A 13 -15.16 61.21 -22.58
C ASP A 13 -14.23 61.85 -21.54
N TYR A 14 -13.47 61.04 -20.78
CA TYR A 14 -12.43 61.50 -19.86
C TYR A 14 -11.25 62.12 -20.59
N GLN A 15 -10.80 61.58 -21.73
CA GLN A 15 -9.72 62.14 -22.57
C GLN A 15 -10.19 63.44 -23.27
N ALA A 16 -11.47 63.60 -23.57
CA ALA A 16 -12.03 64.75 -24.20
C ALA A 16 -12.31 65.94 -23.28
N GLN A 17 -11.96 65.86 -21.98
CA GLN A 17 -12.15 66.88 -20.93
C GLN A 17 -13.58 67.51 -20.88
N VAL A 18 -14.63 66.71 -21.14
CA VAL A 18 -16.01 67.14 -21.10
C VAL A 18 -16.40 67.53 -19.66
N PHE A 19 -17.07 68.69 -19.51
CA PHE A 19 -17.49 69.21 -18.21
C PHE A 19 -18.39 68.19 -17.48
N GLY A 20 -17.97 67.67 -16.31
CA GLY A 20 -18.71 66.65 -15.58
C GLY A 20 -18.19 65.20 -15.72
N ALA A 21 -17.25 64.93 -16.63
CA ALA A 21 -16.69 63.56 -16.83
C ALA A 21 -15.97 63.05 -15.55
N ARG A 22 -15.31 63.92 -14.78
CA ARG A 22 -14.65 63.59 -13.51
C ARG A 22 -15.65 63.19 -12.43
N LEU A 23 -16.80 63.83 -12.34
CA LEU A 23 -17.85 63.50 -11.37
C LEU A 23 -18.48 62.15 -11.70
N LYS A 24 -18.79 61.93 -13.00
CA LYS A 24 -19.35 60.65 -13.49
C LYS A 24 -18.40 59.47 -13.27
N LEU A 25 -17.12 59.67 -13.49
CA LEU A 25 -16.09 58.65 -13.25
C LEU A 25 -15.98 58.34 -11.74
N ARG A 26 -15.99 59.37 -10.87
CA ARG A 26 -15.91 59.19 -9.44
C ARG A 26 -17.11 58.46 -8.87
N LEU A 27 -18.31 58.77 -9.33
CA LEU A 27 -19.53 58.08 -8.95
C LEU A 27 -19.52 56.62 -9.44
N MET A 28 -19.13 56.37 -10.66
CA MET A 28 -19.05 55.04 -11.23
C MET A 28 -17.99 54.14 -10.52
N LEU A 29 -16.84 54.74 -10.14
CA LEU A 29 -15.83 54.06 -9.33
C LEU A 29 -16.37 53.74 -7.94
N MET A 30 -17.07 54.66 -7.26
CA MET A 30 -17.65 54.40 -5.96
C MET A 30 -18.72 53.28 -6.03
N PHE A 31 -19.63 53.32 -7.01
CA PHE A 31 -20.60 52.26 -7.19
C PHE A 31 -19.95 50.92 -7.58
N GLY A 32 -18.91 50.93 -8.43
CA GLY A 32 -18.16 49.75 -8.79
C GLY A 32 -17.46 49.10 -7.60
N VAL A 33 -16.82 49.89 -6.75
CA VAL A 33 -16.18 49.41 -5.53
C VAL A 33 -17.21 48.84 -4.55
N ILE A 34 -18.34 49.52 -4.33
CA ILE A 34 -19.44 49.07 -3.45
C ILE A 34 -20.04 47.75 -3.96
N ALA A 35 -20.14 47.58 -5.27
CA ALA A 35 -20.70 46.36 -5.87
C ALA A 35 -19.72 45.20 -5.87
N VAL A 36 -18.44 45.45 -6.19
CA VAL A 36 -17.42 44.39 -6.35
C VAL A 36 -16.81 43.93 -5.01
N LEU A 37 -16.65 44.89 -4.05
CA LEU A 37 -15.92 44.59 -2.81
C LEU A 37 -16.61 43.51 -1.95
N PRO A 38 -17.94 43.51 -1.72
CA PRO A 38 -18.61 42.43 -1.00
C PRO A 38 -18.51 41.09 -1.72
N GLY A 39 -18.63 41.07 -3.05
CA GLY A 39 -18.48 39.85 -3.86
C GLY A 39 -17.08 39.28 -3.78
N ALA A 40 -16.06 40.13 -3.87
CA ALA A 40 -14.65 39.70 -3.73
C ALA A 40 -14.35 39.16 -2.32
N LEU A 41 -14.92 39.77 -1.29
CA LEU A 41 -14.76 39.32 0.08
C LEU A 41 -15.41 37.96 0.31
N VAL A 42 -16.65 37.77 -0.13
CA VAL A 42 -17.36 36.47 -0.06
C VAL A 42 -16.58 35.40 -0.86
N TYR A 43 -16.09 35.74 -2.05
CA TYR A 43 -15.28 34.85 -2.84
C TYR A 43 -14.01 34.41 -2.10
N GLY A 44 -13.24 35.37 -1.58
CA GLY A 44 -12.01 35.06 -0.84
C GLY A 44 -12.25 34.19 0.38
N VAL A 45 -13.26 34.51 1.19
CA VAL A 45 -13.63 33.73 2.37
C VAL A 45 -14.09 32.31 1.96
N SER A 46 -14.90 32.20 0.92
CA SER A 46 -15.40 30.90 0.44
C SER A 46 -14.29 30.01 -0.10
N VAL A 47 -13.37 30.54 -0.91
CA VAL A 47 -12.22 29.79 -1.39
C VAL A 47 -11.35 29.33 -0.22
N GLN A 48 -11.04 30.22 0.71
CA GLN A 48 -10.22 29.88 1.86
C GLN A 48 -10.89 28.85 2.77
N PHE A 49 -12.20 28.94 2.97
CA PHE A 49 -12.98 27.98 3.76
C PHE A 49 -12.98 26.59 3.10
N VAL A 50 -13.27 26.52 1.79
CA VAL A 50 -13.30 25.25 1.04
C VAL A 50 -11.92 24.60 1.05
N THR A 51 -10.85 25.38 0.79
CA THR A 51 -9.47 24.86 0.79
C THR A 51 -9.11 24.29 2.17
N ARG A 52 -9.37 25.04 3.24
CA ARG A 52 -9.09 24.57 4.61
C ARG A 52 -9.95 23.37 5.02
N SER A 53 -11.22 23.33 4.61
CA SER A 53 -12.09 22.18 4.89
C SER A 53 -11.60 20.92 4.20
N ILE A 54 -11.20 21.03 2.93
CA ILE A 54 -10.65 19.91 2.18
C ILE A 54 -9.31 19.44 2.80
N GLU A 55 -8.43 20.38 3.17
CA GLU A 55 -7.15 20.06 3.82
C GLU A 55 -7.34 19.37 5.18
N SER A 56 -8.36 19.76 5.95
CA SER A 56 -8.63 19.15 7.26
C SER A 56 -9.19 17.72 7.17
N TRP A 57 -9.83 17.36 6.06
CA TRP A 57 -10.33 16.00 5.83
C TRP A 57 -9.20 15.04 5.42
N PHE A 58 -8.14 15.57 4.83
CA PHE A 58 -6.94 14.83 4.43
C PHE A 58 -5.80 15.13 5.41
N ASP A 59 -5.97 14.69 6.67
CA ASP A 59 -4.96 14.91 7.70
C ASP A 59 -3.71 14.06 7.38
N VAL A 60 -2.58 14.72 7.23
CA VAL A 60 -1.24 14.11 7.08
C VAL A 60 -0.96 13.06 8.18
N ARG A 61 -1.62 13.18 9.33
CA ARG A 61 -1.50 12.21 10.42
C ARG A 61 -2.12 10.86 10.08
N VAL A 62 -3.23 10.84 9.33
CA VAL A 62 -3.90 9.61 8.90
C VAL A 62 -3.03 8.86 7.89
N GLU A 63 -2.48 9.58 6.91
CA GLU A 63 -1.56 9.03 5.92
C GLU A 63 -0.35 8.37 6.61
N LYS A 64 0.31 9.11 7.51
CA LYS A 64 1.45 8.62 8.26
C LYS A 64 1.10 7.43 9.17
N ALA A 65 -0.09 7.42 9.77
CA ALA A 65 -0.55 6.31 10.60
C ALA A 65 -0.78 5.05 9.77
N LEU A 66 -1.40 5.17 8.58
CA LEU A 66 -1.61 4.06 7.65
C LEU A 66 -0.29 3.52 7.09
N GLU A 67 0.63 4.40 6.69
CA GLU A 67 1.96 4.01 6.22
C GLU A 67 2.74 3.28 7.32
N SER A 68 2.69 3.80 8.54
CA SER A 68 3.31 3.16 9.71
C SER A 68 2.67 1.80 10.01
N GLY A 69 1.35 1.68 9.88
CA GLY A 69 0.61 0.41 10.03
C GLY A 69 1.04 -0.63 9.00
N LEU A 70 1.15 -0.24 7.72
CA LEU A 70 1.65 -1.11 6.65
C LEU A 70 3.10 -1.54 6.90
N HIS A 71 3.94 -0.62 7.35
CA HIS A 71 5.33 -0.93 7.68
C HIS A 71 5.43 -1.92 8.84
N LEU A 72 4.61 -1.73 9.89
CA LEU A 72 4.52 -2.66 11.02
C LEU A 72 4.07 -4.06 10.57
N GLY A 73 3.01 -4.14 9.75
CA GLY A 73 2.52 -5.40 9.20
C GLY A 73 3.59 -6.16 8.40
N ARG A 74 4.28 -5.45 7.50
CA ARG A 74 5.40 -6.03 6.74
C ARG A 74 6.54 -6.48 7.64
N SER A 75 6.94 -5.65 8.58
CA SER A 75 8.02 -5.98 9.53
C SER A 75 7.67 -7.18 10.41
N ALA A 76 6.41 -7.33 10.79
CA ALA A 76 5.93 -8.50 11.53
C ALA A 76 6.00 -9.78 10.65
N LEU A 77 5.56 -9.71 9.39
CA LEU A 77 5.67 -10.83 8.45
C LEU A 77 7.13 -11.22 8.18
N ASP A 78 8.00 -10.23 7.98
CA ASP A 78 9.44 -10.46 7.78
C ASP A 78 10.08 -11.12 9.00
N SER A 79 9.67 -10.70 10.20
CA SER A 79 10.16 -11.30 11.47
C SER A 79 9.69 -12.75 11.61
N LEU A 80 8.43 -13.05 11.29
CA LEU A 80 7.91 -14.41 11.30
C LEU A 80 8.62 -15.28 10.27
N LEU A 81 8.84 -14.74 9.07
CA LEU A 81 9.57 -15.45 8.01
C LEU A 81 11.01 -15.76 8.43
N ALA A 82 11.69 -14.80 9.05
CA ALA A 82 13.04 -15.00 9.58
C ALA A 82 13.11 -16.09 10.65
N ASP A 83 12.11 -16.17 11.54
CA ASP A 83 12.00 -17.22 12.55
C ASP A 83 11.84 -18.61 11.90
N VAL A 84 10.96 -18.73 10.89
CA VAL A 84 10.79 -20.01 10.17
C VAL A 84 12.04 -20.39 9.37
N VAL A 85 12.75 -19.41 8.79
CA VAL A 85 14.04 -19.64 8.12
C VAL A 85 15.08 -20.18 9.08
N GLU A 86 15.17 -19.62 10.29
CA GLU A 86 16.13 -20.06 11.29
C GLU A 86 15.80 -21.48 11.81
N LYS A 87 14.50 -21.76 12.05
CA LYS A 87 14.04 -23.12 12.34
C LYS A 87 14.41 -24.10 11.23
N GLY A 88 14.20 -23.67 9.97
CA GLY A 88 14.55 -24.48 8.81
C GLY A 88 16.04 -24.80 8.71
N ARG A 89 16.89 -23.82 8.97
CA ARG A 89 18.35 -24.02 8.99
C ARG A 89 18.78 -24.96 10.12
N SER A 90 18.23 -24.78 11.31
CA SER A 90 18.48 -25.68 12.45
C SER A 90 18.07 -27.11 12.11
N MET A 91 16.87 -27.32 11.59
CA MET A 91 16.37 -28.65 11.19
C MET A 91 17.21 -29.26 10.05
N ALA A 92 17.60 -28.46 9.05
CA ALA A 92 18.42 -28.91 7.93
C ALA A 92 19.81 -29.37 8.41
N GLY A 93 20.41 -28.65 9.37
CA GLY A 93 21.67 -29.04 9.99
C GLY A 93 21.55 -30.37 10.72
N GLU A 94 20.51 -30.54 11.55
CA GLU A 94 20.29 -31.81 12.28
C GLU A 94 19.98 -32.98 11.33
N LEU A 95 19.19 -32.75 10.27
CA LEU A 95 18.88 -33.78 9.27
C LEU A 95 20.07 -34.20 8.40
N SER A 96 21.09 -33.35 8.26
CA SER A 96 22.30 -33.68 7.51
C SER A 96 23.09 -34.83 8.17
N ASP A 97 23.04 -34.90 9.49
CA ASP A 97 23.81 -35.93 10.25
C ASP A 97 23.05 -37.26 10.44
N ILE A 98 21.77 -37.30 10.04
CA ILE A 98 20.90 -38.46 10.27
C ILE A 98 20.88 -39.40 9.08
N GLN A 99 21.02 -40.72 9.35
CA GLN A 99 20.91 -41.77 8.33
C GLN A 99 19.53 -41.80 7.67
N GLU A 100 19.47 -42.21 6.42
CA GLU A 100 18.26 -42.25 5.60
C GLU A 100 17.11 -43.01 6.26
N THR A 101 17.37 -44.14 6.86
CA THR A 101 16.40 -45.01 7.53
C THR A 101 15.71 -44.32 8.72
N SER A 102 16.38 -43.39 9.40
CA SER A 102 15.90 -42.70 10.59
C SER A 102 15.37 -41.28 10.30
N ARG A 103 15.50 -40.79 9.05
CA ARG A 103 15.15 -39.41 8.68
C ARG A 103 13.67 -39.10 8.84
N ARG A 104 12.80 -40.04 8.51
CA ARG A 104 11.34 -39.82 8.65
C ARG A 104 10.94 -39.60 10.11
N SER A 105 11.45 -40.42 11.02
CA SER A 105 11.19 -40.25 12.45
C SER A 105 11.84 -38.99 13.01
N ALA A 106 13.03 -38.65 12.54
CA ALA A 106 13.70 -37.41 12.91
C ALA A 106 12.94 -36.17 12.41
N LEU A 107 12.43 -36.20 11.17
CA LEU A 107 11.62 -35.11 10.62
C LEU A 107 10.34 -34.87 11.43
N LEU A 108 9.64 -35.92 11.83
CA LEU A 108 8.48 -35.85 12.71
C LEU A 108 8.82 -35.23 14.05
N ARG A 109 9.88 -35.71 14.71
CA ARG A 109 10.32 -35.17 15.99
C ARG A 109 10.73 -33.69 15.88
N LEU A 110 11.56 -33.34 14.91
CA LEU A 110 12.03 -31.97 14.72
C LEU A 110 10.89 -31.00 14.40
N ARG A 111 9.92 -31.45 13.59
CA ARG A 111 8.71 -30.66 13.33
C ARG A 111 7.97 -30.30 14.63
N GLU A 112 7.77 -31.30 15.52
CA GLU A 112 7.11 -31.09 16.80
C GLU A 112 7.94 -30.21 17.73
N GLU A 113 9.22 -30.47 17.85
CA GLU A 113 10.15 -29.71 18.70
C GLU A 113 10.23 -28.23 18.29
N LYS A 114 10.32 -27.95 17.00
CA LYS A 114 10.39 -26.57 16.48
C LYS A 114 9.02 -25.90 16.32
N GLY A 115 7.92 -26.63 16.52
CA GLY A 115 6.55 -26.11 16.44
C GLY A 115 6.18 -25.65 15.02
N VAL A 116 6.64 -26.36 14.01
CA VAL A 116 6.33 -26.06 12.60
C VAL A 116 5.10 -26.87 12.18
N GLN A 117 4.21 -26.29 11.38
CA GLN A 117 2.99 -26.99 10.96
C GLN A 117 3.28 -28.13 10.00
N THR A 118 4.05 -27.86 8.94
CA THR A 118 4.42 -28.88 7.94
C THR A 118 5.91 -28.80 7.62
N ALA A 119 6.54 -29.96 7.60
CA ALA A 119 7.90 -30.14 7.14
C ALA A 119 7.94 -31.25 6.07
N ALA A 120 8.52 -30.97 4.93
CA ALA A 120 8.64 -31.91 3.82
C ALA A 120 10.07 -31.92 3.28
N LEU A 121 10.58 -33.09 2.95
CA LEU A 121 11.90 -33.29 2.37
C LEU A 121 11.75 -33.69 0.90
N PHE A 122 12.40 -32.93 0.02
CA PHE A 122 12.39 -33.16 -1.41
C PHE A 122 13.78 -33.52 -1.94
N SER A 123 13.82 -34.31 -3.01
CA SER A 123 15.02 -34.46 -3.83
C SER A 123 15.27 -33.19 -4.66
N VAL A 124 16.45 -33.05 -5.21
CA VAL A 124 16.77 -31.94 -6.14
C VAL A 124 15.86 -31.92 -7.36
N GLY A 125 15.32 -33.05 -7.76
CA GLY A 125 14.36 -33.20 -8.87
C GLY A 125 12.92 -32.83 -8.49
N GLY A 126 12.64 -32.53 -7.22
CA GLY A 126 11.30 -32.17 -6.74
C GLY A 126 10.44 -33.37 -6.30
N GLN A 127 11.02 -34.55 -6.19
CA GLN A 127 10.33 -35.72 -5.69
C GLN A 127 10.21 -35.64 -4.17
N LEU A 128 9.01 -35.86 -3.62
CA LEU A 128 8.77 -35.94 -2.20
C LEU A 128 9.42 -37.21 -1.61
N LEU A 129 10.36 -37.02 -0.69
CA LEU A 129 11.05 -38.12 -0.01
C LEU A 129 10.40 -38.47 1.33
N SER A 130 9.98 -37.45 2.09
CA SER A 130 9.33 -37.59 3.39
C SER A 130 8.54 -36.34 3.72
N SER A 131 7.43 -36.52 4.45
CA SER A 131 6.64 -35.38 4.97
C SER A 131 6.16 -35.65 6.38
N ALA A 132 6.05 -34.58 7.15
CA ALA A 132 5.52 -34.53 8.49
C ALA A 132 4.57 -33.33 8.60
N THR A 133 3.29 -33.58 8.88
CA THR A 133 2.28 -32.53 9.04
C THR A 133 1.59 -32.64 10.39
N ALA A 134 1.17 -31.50 10.94
CA ALA A 134 0.36 -31.46 12.16
C ALA A 134 -1.13 -31.73 11.88
N GLU A 135 -1.59 -31.41 10.67
CA GLU A 135 -2.99 -31.58 10.28
C GLU A 135 -3.18 -32.80 9.36
N LEU A 136 -4.16 -33.63 9.70
CA LEU A 136 -4.55 -34.78 8.90
C LEU A 136 -5.25 -34.39 7.58
N SER A 137 -5.74 -33.17 7.47
CA SER A 137 -6.45 -32.64 6.28
C SER A 137 -5.53 -32.32 5.11
N SER A 138 -4.24 -32.07 5.36
CA SER A 138 -3.25 -31.77 4.33
C SER A 138 -2.25 -32.91 4.17
N LEU A 139 -2.71 -34.02 3.61
CA LEU A 139 -1.88 -35.22 3.40
C LEU A 139 -0.78 -35.02 2.33
N MET A 140 -0.90 -34.04 1.47
CA MET A 140 0.11 -33.69 0.46
C MET A 140 0.60 -32.25 0.68
N PRO A 141 1.89 -32.08 0.98
CA PRO A 141 2.48 -30.75 0.96
C PRO A 141 2.50 -30.20 -0.47
N ASP A 142 2.23 -28.90 -0.61
CA ASP A 142 2.36 -28.23 -1.90
C ASP A 142 3.77 -28.41 -2.46
N LEU A 143 3.84 -28.89 -3.70
CA LEU A 143 5.10 -29.15 -4.37
C LEU A 143 5.79 -27.82 -4.73
N PRO A 144 7.07 -27.64 -4.36
CA PRO A 144 7.83 -26.46 -4.76
C PRO A 144 8.04 -26.45 -6.28
N SER A 145 7.98 -25.28 -6.88
CA SER A 145 8.25 -25.12 -8.30
C SER A 145 9.71 -25.42 -8.63
N GLN A 146 9.99 -25.82 -9.88
CA GLN A 146 11.36 -26.06 -10.34
C GLN A 146 12.28 -24.82 -10.21
N ALA A 147 11.68 -23.62 -10.34
CA ALA A 147 12.41 -22.38 -10.14
C ALA A 147 12.81 -22.18 -8.66
N GLN A 148 11.88 -22.44 -7.72
CA GLN A 148 12.16 -22.39 -6.30
C GLN A 148 13.21 -23.41 -5.87
N LEU A 149 13.15 -24.63 -6.38
CA LEU A 149 14.16 -25.67 -6.10
C LEU A 149 15.56 -25.27 -6.59
N LYS A 150 15.66 -24.74 -7.82
CA LYS A 150 16.93 -24.23 -8.37
C LYS A 150 17.47 -23.06 -7.55
N GLN A 151 16.61 -22.15 -7.15
CA GLN A 151 16.99 -21.00 -6.34
C GLN A 151 17.42 -21.46 -4.94
N ALA A 152 16.69 -22.38 -4.29
CA ALA A 152 17.04 -22.93 -2.97
C ALA A 152 18.41 -23.60 -2.97
N ARG A 153 18.75 -24.29 -4.07
CA ARG A 153 20.07 -24.92 -4.24
C ARG A 153 21.20 -23.92 -4.34
N ASN A 154 20.96 -22.77 -4.97
CA ASN A 154 21.99 -21.73 -5.18
C ASN A 154 22.08 -20.75 -3.99
N SER A 155 21.05 -20.69 -3.17
CA SER A 155 20.94 -19.80 -2.00
C SER A 155 21.01 -20.63 -0.71
N ARG A 156 21.41 -20.01 0.39
CA ARG A 156 21.43 -20.69 1.71
C ARG A 156 20.03 -21.01 2.24
N SER A 157 19.05 -20.29 1.82
CA SER A 157 17.62 -20.46 2.17
C SER A 157 16.78 -19.50 1.34
N ILE A 158 15.54 -19.88 1.07
CA ILE A 158 14.52 -19.04 0.44
C ILE A 158 13.31 -19.02 1.37
N GLY A 159 12.81 -17.84 1.64
CA GLY A 159 11.54 -17.65 2.34
C GLY A 159 10.59 -16.84 1.46
N THR A 160 9.35 -17.29 1.33
CA THR A 160 8.28 -16.61 0.59
C THR A 160 7.00 -16.58 1.42
N VAL A 161 6.22 -15.51 1.24
CA VAL A 161 4.86 -15.43 1.75
C VAL A 161 3.93 -15.72 0.59
N GLU A 162 3.10 -16.74 0.72
CA GLU A 162 2.16 -17.19 -0.32
C GLU A 162 0.74 -17.15 0.23
N GLY A 163 -0.23 -16.86 -0.63
CA GLY A 163 -1.65 -16.86 -0.27
C GLY A 163 -2.40 -17.94 -1.03
N ASP A 164 -3.17 -18.75 -0.33
CA ASP A 164 -4.09 -19.71 -0.91
C ASP A 164 -5.43 -19.66 -0.18
N GLY A 165 -6.53 -19.50 -0.94
CA GLY A 165 -7.90 -19.50 -0.39
C GLY A 165 -8.15 -18.46 0.72
N GLY A 166 -7.42 -17.34 0.74
CA GLY A 166 -7.55 -16.31 1.78
C GLY A 166 -6.72 -16.56 3.04
N ILE A 167 -5.91 -17.62 3.05
CA ILE A 167 -4.96 -17.91 4.12
C ILE A 167 -3.56 -17.61 3.62
N LEU A 168 -2.78 -16.86 4.42
CA LEU A 168 -1.38 -16.59 4.13
C LEU A 168 -0.50 -17.66 4.78
N TYR A 169 0.46 -18.16 4.02
CA TYR A 169 1.44 -19.13 4.47
C TYR A 169 2.87 -18.62 4.26
N LEU A 170 3.72 -18.90 5.22
CA LEU A 170 5.16 -18.75 5.10
C LEU A 170 5.73 -20.06 4.57
N ARG A 171 6.32 -20.02 3.39
CA ARG A 171 7.04 -21.16 2.81
C ARG A 171 8.53 -20.90 2.85
N VAL A 172 9.28 -21.82 3.41
CA VAL A 172 10.74 -21.75 3.51
C VAL A 172 11.34 -22.99 2.90
N LEU A 173 12.33 -22.80 2.05
CA LEU A 173 13.14 -23.86 1.42
C LEU A 173 14.57 -23.73 1.88
N VAL A 174 15.12 -24.79 2.46
CA VAL A 174 16.50 -24.83 2.96
C VAL A 174 17.21 -26.05 2.38
N PRO A 175 18.39 -25.88 1.78
CA PRO A 175 19.18 -27.03 1.32
C PRO A 175 19.69 -27.81 2.52
N VAL A 176 19.52 -29.13 2.48
CA VAL A 176 20.10 -30.08 3.42
C VAL A 176 21.38 -30.64 2.80
N SER A 177 22.50 -30.39 3.43
CA SER A 177 23.79 -30.86 2.95
C SER A 177 23.84 -32.40 2.96
N ALA A 178 24.43 -32.97 1.93
CA ALA A 178 24.70 -34.38 1.90
C ALA A 178 25.82 -34.71 2.89
N ARG A 179 25.68 -35.78 3.63
CA ARG A 179 26.71 -36.26 4.56
C ARG A 179 27.92 -36.83 3.84
N ASP A 180 27.66 -37.54 2.75
CA ASP A 180 28.67 -38.19 1.92
C ASP A 180 28.70 -37.62 0.50
N MET A 181 29.84 -37.72 -0.15
CA MET A 181 30.07 -37.22 -1.53
C MET A 181 29.20 -37.93 -2.58
N PHE A 182 28.62 -39.07 -2.23
CA PHE A 182 27.76 -39.89 -3.09
C PHE A 182 26.24 -39.67 -2.79
N GLU A 183 25.91 -38.90 -1.76
CA GLU A 183 24.52 -38.63 -1.40
C GLU A 183 23.99 -37.39 -2.13
N GLU A 184 22.82 -37.53 -2.77
CA GLU A 184 22.20 -36.37 -3.45
C GLU A 184 21.77 -35.30 -2.46
N PRO A 185 22.04 -34.01 -2.72
CA PRO A 185 21.57 -32.94 -1.89
C PRO A 185 20.04 -32.95 -1.87
N ARG A 186 19.45 -32.54 -0.74
CA ARG A 186 18.00 -32.51 -0.51
C ARG A 186 17.57 -31.09 -0.18
N ILE A 187 16.28 -30.86 -0.25
CA ILE A 187 15.69 -29.57 0.07
C ILE A 187 14.59 -29.81 1.11
N LEU A 188 14.76 -29.20 2.27
CA LEU A 188 13.76 -29.14 3.32
C LEU A 188 12.81 -27.98 3.04
N GLN A 189 11.52 -28.27 2.92
CA GLN A 189 10.46 -27.28 2.86
C GLN A 189 9.75 -27.23 4.20
N LEU A 190 9.60 -26.04 4.74
CA LEU A 190 8.75 -25.76 5.89
C LEU A 190 7.58 -24.90 5.44
N THR A 191 6.39 -25.21 5.94
CA THR A 191 5.20 -24.39 5.71
C THR A 191 4.56 -24.06 7.05
N GLN A 192 4.31 -22.78 7.29
CA GLN A 192 3.71 -22.25 8.51
C GLN A 192 2.62 -21.24 8.14
N PRO A 193 1.37 -21.39 8.61
CA PRO A 193 0.35 -20.38 8.39
C PRO A 193 0.70 -19.11 9.16
N VAL A 194 0.40 -17.98 8.53
CA VAL A 194 0.44 -16.69 9.22
C VAL A 194 -0.77 -16.64 10.18
N PRO A 195 -0.60 -16.15 11.41
CA PRO A 195 -1.72 -15.94 12.31
C PRO A 195 -2.84 -15.14 11.65
N THR A 196 -4.07 -15.66 11.69
CA THR A 196 -5.22 -15.06 11.01
C THR A 196 -5.48 -13.62 11.41
N ALA A 197 -5.24 -13.27 12.67
CA ALA A 197 -5.35 -11.89 13.15
C ALA A 197 -4.39 -10.96 12.39
N LEU A 198 -3.12 -11.34 12.25
CA LEU A 198 -2.14 -10.52 11.52
C LEU A 198 -2.47 -10.39 10.03
N ALA A 199 -2.96 -11.47 9.40
CA ALA A 199 -3.38 -11.44 8.00
C ALA A 199 -4.57 -10.49 7.80
N GLN A 200 -5.59 -10.58 8.66
CA GLN A 200 -6.78 -9.72 8.62
C GLN A 200 -6.43 -8.25 8.89
N ASP A 201 -5.58 -7.97 9.87
CA ASP A 201 -5.14 -6.61 10.19
C ASP A 201 -4.35 -6.01 9.02
N ALA A 202 -3.48 -6.78 8.39
CA ALA A 202 -2.72 -6.33 7.22
C ALA A 202 -3.64 -6.01 6.03
N ASP A 203 -4.63 -6.89 5.74
CA ASP A 203 -5.62 -6.67 4.68
C ASP A 203 -6.50 -5.45 4.96
N ALA A 204 -6.95 -5.27 6.20
CA ALA A 204 -7.75 -4.12 6.62
C ALA A 204 -6.98 -2.80 6.42
N VAL A 205 -5.72 -2.73 6.88
CA VAL A 205 -4.88 -1.54 6.69
C VAL A 205 -4.61 -1.28 5.21
N GLN A 206 -4.36 -2.32 4.42
CA GLN A 206 -4.14 -2.18 2.98
C GLN A 206 -5.40 -1.70 2.24
N GLY A 207 -6.58 -2.18 2.63
CA GLY A 207 -7.86 -1.71 2.11
C GLY A 207 -8.07 -0.22 2.37
N VAL A 208 -7.96 0.20 3.63
CA VAL A 208 -8.09 1.62 4.02
C VAL A 208 -7.05 2.50 3.32
N TYR A 209 -5.82 2.02 3.18
CA TYR A 209 -4.77 2.78 2.48
C TYR A 209 -5.08 2.98 0.99
N ARG A 210 -5.64 1.96 0.32
CA ARG A 210 -6.08 2.05 -1.08
C ARG A 210 -7.21 3.05 -1.25
N ASP A 211 -8.24 2.96 -0.40
CA ASP A 211 -9.36 3.90 -0.40
C ASP A 211 -8.89 5.33 -0.16
N TYR A 212 -7.92 5.52 0.74
CA TYR A 212 -7.33 6.82 1.01
C TYR A 212 -6.57 7.37 -0.20
N GLN A 213 -5.82 6.54 -0.92
CA GLN A 213 -5.12 6.95 -2.15
C GLN A 213 -6.10 7.37 -3.26
N GLU A 214 -7.20 6.64 -3.44
CA GLU A 214 -8.25 7.01 -4.40
C GLU A 214 -8.87 8.37 -4.06
N LEU A 215 -9.16 8.62 -2.78
CA LEU A 215 -9.66 9.89 -2.31
C LEU A 215 -8.65 11.03 -2.50
N GLN A 216 -7.36 10.79 -2.30
CA GLN A 216 -6.30 11.78 -2.56
C GLN A 216 -6.25 12.19 -4.04
N LEU A 217 -6.36 11.25 -4.96
CA LEU A 217 -6.39 11.55 -6.39
C LEU A 217 -7.63 12.38 -6.77
N ALA A 218 -8.77 12.13 -6.12
CA ALA A 218 -9.98 12.91 -6.31
C ALA A 218 -9.89 14.35 -5.75
N ARG A 219 -9.06 14.60 -4.74
CA ARG A 219 -8.89 15.89 -4.07
C ARG A 219 -8.52 17.02 -5.01
N ASP A 220 -7.53 16.81 -5.85
CA ASP A 220 -7.04 17.81 -6.80
C ASP A 220 -8.10 18.15 -7.85
N GLY A 221 -8.88 17.15 -8.27
CA GLY A 221 -10.03 17.32 -9.15
C GLY A 221 -11.13 18.16 -8.51
N LEU A 222 -11.49 17.84 -7.26
CA LEU A 222 -12.52 18.57 -6.51
C LEU A 222 -12.13 20.03 -6.30
N THR A 223 -10.90 20.31 -5.88
CA THR A 223 -10.43 21.69 -5.66
C THR A 223 -10.51 22.52 -6.94
N ARG A 224 -10.13 21.95 -8.09
CA ARG A 224 -10.23 22.62 -9.40
C ARG A 224 -11.68 22.88 -9.81
N ILE A 225 -12.56 21.88 -9.64
CA ILE A 225 -13.99 22.02 -9.98
C ILE A 225 -14.63 23.11 -9.11
N TYR A 226 -14.39 23.12 -7.80
CA TYR A 226 -14.90 24.15 -6.92
C TYR A 226 -14.40 25.55 -7.26
N ALA A 227 -13.08 25.70 -7.51
CA ALA A 227 -12.50 26.97 -7.92
C ALA A 227 -13.09 27.49 -9.25
N LEU A 228 -13.25 26.62 -10.25
CA LEU A 228 -13.86 26.96 -11.53
C LEU A 228 -15.33 27.35 -11.38
N THR A 229 -16.11 26.58 -10.64
CA THR A 229 -17.54 26.84 -10.42
C THR A 229 -17.75 28.15 -9.69
N LEU A 230 -16.94 28.41 -8.64
CA LEU A 230 -17.00 29.65 -7.87
C LEU A 230 -16.61 30.86 -8.74
N THR A 231 -15.55 30.73 -9.56
CA THR A 231 -15.11 31.78 -10.49
C THR A 231 -16.17 32.05 -11.55
N LEU A 232 -16.80 31.00 -12.10
CA LEU A 232 -17.88 31.14 -13.08
C LEU A 232 -19.09 31.85 -12.47
N THR A 233 -19.46 31.48 -11.23
CA THR A 233 -20.59 32.09 -10.50
C THR A 233 -20.37 33.57 -10.28
N VAL A 234 -19.17 33.98 -9.85
CA VAL A 234 -18.82 35.40 -9.66
C VAL A 234 -18.85 36.13 -11.00
N LEU A 235 -18.33 35.50 -12.07
CA LEU A 235 -18.32 36.09 -13.40
C LEU A 235 -19.75 36.31 -13.92
N VAL A 236 -20.66 35.36 -13.71
CA VAL A 236 -22.08 35.49 -14.07
C VAL A 236 -22.78 36.59 -13.24
N ALA A 237 -22.44 36.70 -11.95
CA ALA A 237 -23.01 37.72 -11.08
C ALA A 237 -22.57 39.17 -11.42
N LEU A 238 -21.40 39.32 -12.08
CA LEU A 238 -20.83 40.60 -12.54
C LEU A 238 -21.33 41.04 -13.93
N PHE A 239 -22.00 40.16 -14.70
CA PHE A 239 -22.53 40.43 -16.05
C PHE A 239 -24.03 40.67 -16.04
#